data_02d339668277b573b796b8ec85dfc1cd
#
_entry.id   02d339668277b573b796b8ec85dfc1cd
#
_cell.length_a   1.000
_cell.length_b   1.000
_cell.length_c   1.000
_cell.angle_alpha   90.00
_cell.angle_beta   90.00
_cell.angle_gamma   90.00
#
_symmetry.space_group_name_H-M   'P 1'
#
loop_
_entity.id
_entity.type
_entity.pdbx_description
1 polymer ?
#
loop_
_entity_poly.entity_id
_entity_poly.type
_entity_poly.pdbx_seq_one_letter_code
_entity_poly.pdbx_strand_id
1 'polypeptide(L)'
;YPESGGVRFDVEDVLVNGVDIKDSVIHWNLEQNRSAFSGAVHVQDLVEVLPQWGYAPVVTSKAASVVGNLSWAGSPANLNLAKSEGGVSLRAEEGSFLELDGGQAGLRVVSLLNITALTKRMTFDFSDVVGEGIRFEEAFGDVQLEDQKLSFTKNLVIESTSSRYEFGGEVDLGGNTLDGEMIVTLPVSDSLPWYAAYLA
;
A
#
# COMPACT_ATOMS: atom_id res chain seq x y z
N TYR A 1 -8.93 -35.96 1.69
CA TYR A 1 -7.81 -36.59 0.96
C TYR A 1 -6.62 -35.66 1.12
N PRO A 2 -5.45 -36.12 1.62
CA PRO A 2 -4.24 -35.33 1.56
C PRO A 2 -3.87 -35.23 0.09
N GLU A 3 -3.96 -34.02 -0.47
CA GLU A 3 -3.40 -33.77 -1.78
C GLU A 3 -1.90 -33.99 -1.69
N SER A 4 -1.43 -34.91 -2.50
CA SER A 4 -0.05 -35.37 -2.54
C SER A 4 0.90 -34.19 -2.77
N GLY A 5 1.87 -33.99 -1.85
CA GLY A 5 3.04 -33.15 -2.06
C GLY A 5 2.99 -31.72 -1.51
N GLY A 6 2.10 -31.36 -0.58
CA GLY A 6 2.03 -30.02 0.00
C GLY A 6 2.16 -29.97 1.52
N VAL A 7 2.62 -28.83 2.05
CA VAL A 7 2.62 -28.52 3.48
C VAL A 7 1.65 -27.35 3.70
N ARG A 8 0.74 -27.55 4.65
CA ARG A 8 -0.21 -26.52 5.08
C ARG A 8 0.13 -26.08 6.49
N PHE A 9 0.19 -24.77 6.68
CA PHE A 9 0.35 -24.13 7.97
C PHE A 9 -0.93 -23.34 8.25
N ASP A 10 -1.68 -23.75 9.28
CA ASP A 10 -2.80 -22.97 9.80
C ASP A 10 -2.27 -22.07 10.90
N VAL A 11 -2.46 -20.76 10.74
CA VAL A 11 -2.00 -19.72 11.65
C VAL A 11 -3.22 -19.16 12.36
N GLU A 12 -3.44 -19.55 13.61
CA GLU A 12 -4.59 -19.09 14.40
C GLU A 12 -4.34 -17.70 14.99
N ASP A 13 -3.17 -17.52 15.64
CA ASP A 13 -2.78 -16.24 16.25
C ASP A 13 -1.26 -16.24 16.45
N VAL A 14 -0.56 -15.37 15.71
CA VAL A 14 0.89 -15.21 15.79
C VAL A 14 1.24 -13.74 15.84
N LEU A 15 1.81 -13.28 16.95
CA LEU A 15 2.33 -11.93 17.11
C LEU A 15 3.86 -11.96 17.06
N VAL A 16 4.45 -11.35 16.04
CA VAL A 16 5.90 -11.24 15.86
C VAL A 16 6.27 -9.83 15.43
N ASN A 17 7.11 -9.16 16.21
CA ASN A 17 7.68 -7.85 15.85
C ASN A 17 6.62 -6.80 15.45
N GLY A 18 5.50 -6.72 16.18
CA GLY A 18 4.41 -5.77 15.90
C GLY A 18 3.48 -6.17 14.74
N VAL A 19 3.70 -7.35 14.15
CA VAL A 19 2.84 -7.96 13.15
C VAL A 19 2.00 -9.06 13.77
N ASP A 20 0.70 -8.94 13.68
CA ASP A 20 -0.29 -9.88 14.18
C ASP A 20 -0.95 -10.59 12.99
N ILE A 21 -0.78 -11.89 12.88
CA ILE A 21 -1.33 -12.73 11.82
C ILE A 21 -2.40 -13.61 12.45
N LYS A 22 -3.64 -13.46 12.00
CA LYS A 22 -4.79 -14.20 12.53
C LYS A 22 -5.55 -14.91 11.43
N ASP A 23 -6.14 -16.07 11.79
CA ASP A 23 -7.04 -16.84 10.94
C ASP A 23 -6.52 -16.98 9.50
N SER A 24 -5.23 -17.27 9.39
CA SER A 24 -4.53 -17.28 8.11
C SER A 24 -4.02 -18.67 7.76
N VAL A 25 -3.88 -18.93 6.48
CA VAL A 25 -3.37 -20.18 5.96
C VAL A 25 -2.20 -19.91 5.03
N ILE A 26 -1.11 -20.63 5.24
CA ILE A 26 0.00 -20.72 4.30
C ILE A 26 0.03 -22.13 3.75
N HIS A 27 -0.02 -22.26 2.44
CA HIS A 27 0.10 -23.53 1.75
C HIS A 27 1.37 -23.53 0.88
N TRP A 28 2.21 -24.55 1.02
CA TRP A 28 3.38 -24.75 0.18
C TRP A 28 3.24 -26.05 -0.60
N ASN A 29 3.02 -25.94 -1.90
CA ASN A 29 3.04 -27.07 -2.82
C ASN A 29 4.48 -27.40 -3.19
N LEU A 30 4.98 -28.55 -2.73
CA LEU A 30 6.37 -28.98 -2.94
C LEU A 30 6.63 -29.42 -4.38
N GLU A 31 5.64 -30.00 -5.06
CA GLU A 31 5.77 -30.49 -6.44
C GLU A 31 5.89 -29.33 -7.43
N GLN A 32 5.05 -28.31 -7.24
CA GLN A 32 5.05 -27.11 -8.07
C GLN A 32 6.05 -26.07 -7.59
N ASN A 33 6.64 -26.27 -6.41
CA ASN A 33 7.48 -25.29 -5.71
C ASN A 33 6.84 -23.92 -5.66
N ARG A 34 5.59 -23.86 -5.18
CA ARG A 34 4.77 -22.64 -5.12
C ARG A 34 4.12 -22.52 -3.75
N SER A 35 4.16 -21.33 -3.21
CA SER A 35 3.50 -20.99 -1.95
C SER A 35 2.29 -20.11 -2.18
N ALA A 36 1.33 -20.21 -1.27
CA ALA A 36 0.15 -19.36 -1.24
C ALA A 36 -0.16 -18.95 0.21
N PHE A 37 -0.58 -17.71 0.39
CA PHE A 37 -1.10 -17.16 1.62
C PHE A 37 -2.56 -16.75 1.42
N SER A 38 -3.39 -17.02 2.40
CA SER A 38 -4.77 -16.51 2.48
C SER A 38 -5.08 -16.14 3.91
N GLY A 39 -5.47 -14.89 4.16
CA GLY A 39 -5.77 -14.45 5.51
C GLY A 39 -5.62 -12.95 5.72
N ALA A 40 -5.38 -12.58 6.98
CA ALA A 40 -5.24 -11.21 7.43
C ALA A 40 -3.93 -11.01 8.19
N VAL A 41 -3.28 -9.89 7.90
CA VAL A 41 -2.11 -9.39 8.62
C VAL A 41 -2.47 -8.04 9.23
N HIS A 42 -2.30 -7.88 10.53
CA HIS A 42 -2.56 -6.65 11.25
C HIS A 42 -1.26 -6.08 11.81
N VAL A 43 -1.13 -4.77 11.77
CA VAL A 43 0.03 -4.02 12.26
C VAL A 43 -0.47 -2.89 13.14
N GLN A 44 0.15 -2.68 14.30
CA GLN A 44 -0.23 -1.59 15.20
C GLN A 44 0.34 -0.25 14.72
N ASP A 45 1.61 -0.22 14.33
CA ASP A 45 2.22 0.99 13.78
C ASP A 45 3.13 0.65 12.60
N LEU A 46 2.80 1.21 11.44
CA LEU A 46 3.56 1.00 10.22
C LEU A 46 4.99 1.55 10.29
N VAL A 47 5.22 2.64 11.03
CA VAL A 47 6.56 3.23 11.16
C VAL A 47 7.55 2.29 11.83
N GLU A 48 7.09 1.41 12.71
CA GLU A 48 7.94 0.43 13.40
C GLU A 48 8.20 -0.81 12.55
N VAL A 49 7.23 -1.20 11.72
CA VAL A 49 7.27 -2.46 10.97
C VAL A 49 7.92 -2.30 9.60
N LEU A 50 7.68 -1.18 8.90
CA LEU A 50 8.24 -0.93 7.57
C LEU A 50 9.75 -1.11 7.48
N PRO A 51 10.58 -0.62 8.43
CA PRO A 51 12.02 -0.83 8.40
C PRO A 51 12.45 -2.29 8.50
N GLN A 52 11.68 -3.10 9.23
CA GLN A 52 11.95 -4.54 9.36
C GLN A 52 11.72 -5.29 8.03
N TRP A 53 10.88 -4.73 7.17
CA TRP A 53 10.62 -5.25 5.82
C TRP A 53 11.51 -4.62 4.74
N GLY A 54 12.45 -3.75 5.14
CA GLY A 54 13.37 -3.07 4.22
C GLY A 54 12.79 -1.83 3.55
N TYR A 55 11.68 -1.31 4.04
CA TYR A 55 11.06 -0.08 3.55
C TYR A 55 11.40 1.13 4.44
N ALA A 56 11.37 2.32 3.87
CA ALA A 56 11.52 3.55 4.65
C ALA A 56 10.31 3.78 5.57
N PRO A 57 10.50 4.30 6.81
CA PRO A 57 9.42 4.60 7.74
C PRO A 57 8.69 5.91 7.34
N VAL A 58 7.99 5.89 6.21
CA VAL A 58 7.37 7.07 5.60
C VAL A 58 5.91 7.28 6.01
N VAL A 59 5.32 6.35 6.74
CA VAL A 59 3.93 6.44 7.19
C VAL A 59 3.80 5.91 8.61
N THR A 60 3.06 6.64 9.44
CA THR A 60 2.60 6.20 10.76
C THR A 60 1.16 5.73 10.66
N SER A 61 0.71 4.90 11.58
CA SER A 61 -0.70 4.52 11.76
C SER A 61 -0.92 4.05 13.19
N LYS A 62 -2.14 4.16 13.70
CA LYS A 62 -2.52 3.46 14.94
C LYS A 62 -2.84 2.00 14.71
N ALA A 63 -3.35 1.69 13.52
CA ALA A 63 -3.63 0.34 13.08
C ALA A 63 -3.51 0.29 11.56
N ALA A 64 -3.01 -0.83 11.06
CA ALA A 64 -3.05 -1.15 9.64
C ALA A 64 -3.38 -2.62 9.44
N SER A 65 -3.98 -2.95 8.31
CA SER A 65 -4.29 -4.32 7.95
C SER A 65 -4.13 -4.56 6.45
N VAL A 66 -3.73 -5.78 6.13
CA VAL A 66 -3.68 -6.31 4.78
C VAL A 66 -4.45 -7.62 4.78
N VAL A 67 -5.51 -7.72 4.00
CA VAL A 67 -6.36 -8.91 3.92
C VAL A 67 -6.44 -9.39 2.49
N GLY A 68 -6.26 -10.68 2.26
CA GLY A 68 -6.40 -11.23 0.92
C GLY A 68 -5.66 -12.53 0.67
N ASN A 69 -5.35 -12.75 -0.58
CA ASN A 69 -4.65 -13.94 -1.04
C ASN A 69 -3.49 -13.57 -1.94
N LEU A 70 -2.35 -14.19 -1.69
CA LEU A 70 -1.16 -14.05 -2.53
C LEU A 70 -0.58 -15.43 -2.82
N SER A 71 -0.04 -15.62 -4.01
CA SER A 71 0.76 -16.79 -4.35
C SER A 71 2.05 -16.39 -5.04
N TRP A 72 3.11 -17.14 -4.81
CA TRP A 72 4.45 -16.87 -5.36
C TRP A 72 5.23 -18.16 -5.59
N ALA A 73 6.24 -18.11 -6.43
CA ALA A 73 7.15 -19.22 -6.66
C ALA A 73 8.12 -19.38 -5.48
N GLY A 74 8.41 -20.63 -5.12
CA GLY A 74 9.33 -20.98 -4.05
C GLY A 74 8.66 -21.28 -2.71
N SER A 75 9.48 -21.37 -1.67
CA SER A 75 9.03 -21.63 -0.29
C SER A 75 8.32 -20.39 0.31
N PRO A 76 7.61 -20.57 1.43
CA PRO A 76 6.97 -19.44 2.13
C PRO A 76 7.94 -18.30 2.46
N ALA A 77 9.19 -18.58 2.75
CA ALA A 77 10.22 -17.58 3.03
C ALA A 77 10.66 -16.75 1.82
N ASN A 78 10.30 -17.16 0.61
CA ASN A 78 10.72 -16.51 -0.65
C ASN A 78 9.66 -15.52 -1.18
N LEU A 79 8.80 -14.98 -0.33
CA LEU A 79 7.82 -13.96 -0.74
C LEU A 79 8.53 -12.79 -1.43
N ASN A 80 8.08 -12.51 -2.65
CA ASN A 80 8.52 -11.37 -3.43
C ASN A 80 7.30 -10.76 -4.11
N LEU A 81 6.87 -9.59 -3.66
CA LEU A 81 5.65 -8.93 -4.15
C LEU A 81 5.67 -8.70 -5.66
N ALA A 82 6.82 -8.34 -6.24
CA ALA A 82 6.93 -8.14 -7.69
C ALA A 82 6.74 -9.42 -8.51
N LYS A 83 6.81 -10.60 -7.88
CA LYS A 83 6.63 -11.91 -8.52
C LYS A 83 5.46 -12.69 -7.92
N SER A 84 4.65 -12.03 -7.14
CA SER A 84 3.44 -12.59 -6.54
C SER A 84 2.24 -12.32 -7.43
N GLU A 85 1.24 -13.16 -7.29
CA GLU A 85 -0.06 -13.04 -7.94
C GLU A 85 -1.15 -13.10 -6.88
N GLY A 86 -2.21 -12.33 -7.04
CA GLY A 86 -3.36 -12.33 -6.15
C GLY A 86 -3.84 -10.94 -5.77
N GLY A 87 -4.90 -10.88 -4.98
CA GLY A 87 -5.53 -9.64 -4.56
C GLY A 87 -5.43 -9.41 -3.06
N VAL A 88 -5.23 -8.17 -2.67
CA VAL A 88 -5.23 -7.75 -1.28
C VAL A 88 -5.98 -6.43 -1.08
N SER A 89 -6.68 -6.34 0.05
CA SER A 89 -7.28 -5.11 0.55
C SER A 89 -6.36 -4.52 1.62
N LEU A 90 -6.09 -3.24 1.49
CA LEU A 90 -5.24 -2.46 2.39
C LEU A 90 -6.12 -1.51 3.19
N ARG A 91 -5.82 -1.35 4.48
CA ARG A 91 -6.46 -0.35 5.34
C ARG A 91 -5.46 0.13 6.39
N ALA A 92 -5.43 1.44 6.63
CA ALA A 92 -4.70 2.04 7.73
C ALA A 92 -5.56 3.12 8.38
N GLU A 93 -5.46 3.26 9.70
CA GLU A 93 -6.29 4.14 10.50
C GLU A 93 -5.42 5.13 11.29
N GLU A 94 -5.89 6.36 11.39
CA GLU A 94 -5.30 7.45 12.17
C GLU A 94 -3.77 7.55 12.05
N GLY A 95 -3.30 8.09 10.94
CA GLY A 95 -1.88 8.16 10.67
C GLY A 95 -1.45 9.43 9.97
N SER A 96 -0.20 9.45 9.56
CA SER A 96 0.36 10.54 8.75
C SER A 96 1.45 10.02 7.82
N PHE A 97 1.53 10.58 6.63
CA PHE A 97 2.68 10.43 5.77
C PHE A 97 3.77 11.39 6.29
N LEU A 98 4.91 10.81 6.68
CA LEU A 98 6.01 11.57 7.24
C LEU A 98 6.78 12.29 6.13
N GLU A 99 7.14 13.54 6.40
CA GLU A 99 8.09 14.27 5.57
C GLU A 99 9.51 13.75 5.86
N LEU A 100 10.13 13.12 4.86
CA LEU A 100 11.54 12.80 4.92
C LEU A 100 12.28 13.90 4.16
N ASP A 101 13.37 14.45 4.71
CA ASP A 101 14.13 15.58 4.17
C ASP A 101 14.26 15.59 2.64
N GLY A 102 13.74 16.63 1.98
CA GLY A 102 13.84 16.84 0.54
C GLY A 102 12.56 17.25 -0.22
N GLY A 103 11.47 17.67 0.46
CA GLY A 103 10.42 18.49 -0.18
C GLY A 103 9.54 17.84 -1.26
N GLN A 104 9.25 16.52 -1.20
CA GLN A 104 8.39 15.85 -2.18
C GLN A 104 7.48 14.79 -1.53
N ALA A 105 6.63 15.18 -0.60
CA ALA A 105 5.80 14.26 0.18
C ALA A 105 4.84 13.41 -0.67
N GLY A 106 4.25 13.96 -1.73
CA GLY A 106 3.34 13.21 -2.61
C GLY A 106 4.01 12.08 -3.42
N LEU A 107 5.29 12.21 -3.74
CA LEU A 107 6.07 11.20 -4.48
C LEU A 107 6.48 10.00 -3.59
N ARG A 108 6.28 10.06 -2.29
CA ARG A 108 6.82 9.08 -1.34
C ARG A 108 5.84 7.97 -0.96
N VAL A 109 4.54 8.17 -1.16
CA VAL A 109 3.58 7.05 -1.14
C VAL A 109 3.98 6.04 -2.21
N VAL A 110 4.52 6.52 -3.32
CA VAL A 110 5.02 5.68 -4.42
C VAL A 110 6.39 5.07 -4.10
N SER A 111 7.21 5.71 -3.26
CA SER A 111 8.49 5.14 -2.84
C SER A 111 8.37 3.92 -1.90
N LEU A 112 7.20 3.73 -1.26
CA LEU A 112 6.88 2.47 -0.56
C LEU A 112 6.90 1.27 -1.50
N LEU A 113 6.67 1.49 -2.78
CA LEU A 113 6.73 0.45 -3.81
C LEU A 113 8.15 0.26 -4.37
N ASN A 114 9.16 0.96 -3.80
CA ASN A 114 10.56 0.95 -4.25
C ASN A 114 10.75 1.33 -5.73
N ILE A 115 9.90 2.24 -6.24
CA ILE A 115 9.90 2.66 -7.64
C ILE A 115 10.81 3.88 -7.80
N THR A 116 12.09 3.66 -8.00
CA THR A 116 13.11 4.71 -8.14
C THR A 116 12.97 5.57 -9.43
N ALA A 117 12.24 5.09 -10.42
CA ALA A 117 12.08 5.77 -11.71
C ALA A 117 11.06 6.92 -11.69
N LEU A 118 10.15 6.95 -10.71
CA LEU A 118 9.09 7.98 -10.65
C LEU A 118 9.59 9.37 -10.29
N THR A 119 10.71 9.46 -9.58
CA THR A 119 11.30 10.75 -9.18
C THR A 119 11.74 11.63 -10.35
N LYS A 120 11.83 11.10 -11.57
CA LYS A 120 12.30 11.85 -12.75
C LYS A 120 11.20 12.36 -13.68
N ARG A 121 9.93 11.95 -13.53
CA ARG A 121 8.87 12.26 -14.49
C ARG A 121 7.63 12.96 -13.93
N MET A 122 7.42 12.98 -12.62
CA MET A 122 6.30 13.71 -12.01
C MET A 122 6.78 15.06 -11.47
N THR A 123 6.64 16.10 -12.28
CA THR A 123 6.85 17.50 -11.85
C THR A 123 5.56 18.11 -11.30
N PHE A 124 4.86 17.39 -10.44
CA PHE A 124 3.80 17.99 -9.67
C PHE A 124 4.40 18.54 -8.38
N ASP A 125 4.45 19.85 -8.28
CA ASP A 125 4.86 20.54 -7.06
C ASP A 125 3.65 20.60 -6.13
N PHE A 126 3.63 19.68 -5.17
CA PHE A 126 2.61 19.64 -4.10
C PHE A 126 3.11 20.29 -2.80
N SER A 127 4.25 20.99 -2.85
CA SER A 127 4.87 21.57 -1.65
C SER A 127 3.95 22.52 -0.89
N ASP A 128 3.10 23.24 -1.60
CA ASP A 128 2.15 24.19 -1.02
C ASP A 128 0.94 23.51 -0.34
N VAL A 129 0.65 22.24 -0.70
CA VAL A 129 -0.50 21.48 -0.19
C VAL A 129 -0.09 20.52 0.94
N VAL A 130 1.20 20.15 1.03
CA VAL A 130 1.71 19.04 1.84
C VAL A 130 2.83 19.46 2.81
N GLY A 131 2.96 20.75 3.08
CA GLY A 131 4.10 21.34 3.83
C GLY A 131 4.36 20.80 5.26
N GLU A 132 3.45 20.03 5.87
CA GLU A 132 3.64 19.43 7.20
C GLU A 132 3.37 17.90 7.21
N GLY A 133 3.33 17.25 6.04
CA GLY A 133 2.87 15.88 5.90
C GLY A 133 1.34 15.76 5.79
N ILE A 134 0.84 14.69 5.18
CA ILE A 134 -0.60 14.43 5.06
C ILE A 134 -1.03 13.59 6.26
N ARG A 135 -1.81 14.17 7.16
CA ARG A 135 -2.51 13.41 8.19
C ARG A 135 -3.75 12.79 7.60
N PHE A 136 -4.06 11.56 7.97
CA PHE A 136 -5.27 10.88 7.55
C PHE A 136 -6.00 10.24 8.73
N GLU A 137 -7.31 10.19 8.62
CA GLU A 137 -8.19 9.43 9.51
C GLU A 137 -8.24 7.99 9.05
N GLU A 138 -8.31 7.79 7.74
CA GLU A 138 -8.33 6.49 7.10
C GLU A 138 -7.62 6.52 5.74
N ALA A 139 -6.91 5.43 5.44
CA ALA A 139 -6.39 5.14 4.11
C ALA A 139 -6.74 3.70 3.74
N PHE A 140 -7.36 3.48 2.58
CA PHE A 140 -7.80 2.15 2.15
C PHE A 140 -7.81 2.01 0.63
N GLY A 141 -7.72 0.78 0.15
CA GLY A 141 -7.80 0.45 -1.26
C GLY A 141 -7.64 -1.04 -1.50
N ASP A 142 -7.98 -1.47 -2.71
CA ASP A 142 -7.81 -2.87 -3.13
C ASP A 142 -6.84 -2.93 -4.31
N VAL A 143 -5.90 -3.86 -4.25
CA VAL A 143 -4.90 -4.04 -5.29
C VAL A 143 -4.88 -5.49 -5.79
N GLN A 144 -4.59 -5.64 -7.06
CA GLN A 144 -4.34 -6.92 -7.73
C GLN A 144 -2.89 -6.96 -8.21
N LEU A 145 -2.20 -8.04 -7.91
CA LEU A 145 -0.85 -8.36 -8.39
C LEU A 145 -0.96 -9.45 -9.44
N GLU A 146 -0.45 -9.19 -10.64
CA GLU A 146 -0.41 -10.13 -11.75
C GLU A 146 0.67 -9.71 -12.74
N ASP A 147 1.45 -10.65 -13.26
CA ASP A 147 2.48 -10.40 -14.28
C ASP A 147 3.45 -9.24 -13.95
N GLN A 148 3.90 -9.17 -12.71
CA GLN A 148 4.77 -8.10 -12.18
C GLN A 148 4.12 -6.71 -12.21
N LYS A 149 2.81 -6.63 -12.29
CA LYS A 149 2.02 -5.42 -12.22
C LYS A 149 1.18 -5.39 -10.96
N LEU A 150 1.03 -4.21 -10.39
CA LEU A 150 0.10 -3.92 -9.31
C LEU A 150 -0.95 -2.97 -9.86
N SER A 151 -2.19 -3.41 -9.91
CA SER A 151 -3.31 -2.61 -10.39
C SER A 151 -4.25 -2.29 -9.23
N PHE A 152 -4.70 -1.06 -9.13
CA PHE A 152 -5.73 -0.68 -8.15
C PHE A 152 -7.10 -1.10 -8.67
N THR A 153 -7.69 -2.13 -8.08
CA THR A 153 -9.06 -2.58 -8.40
C THR A 153 -10.11 -1.72 -7.70
N LYS A 154 -9.75 -1.13 -6.57
CA LYS A 154 -10.38 0.05 -5.98
C LYS A 154 -9.29 1.05 -5.67
N ASN A 155 -9.53 2.31 -6.04
CA ASN A 155 -8.59 3.39 -5.79
C ASN A 155 -8.08 3.38 -4.35
N LEU A 156 -6.80 3.68 -4.17
CA LEU A 156 -6.28 4.04 -2.86
C LEU A 156 -6.89 5.38 -2.45
N VAL A 157 -7.71 5.35 -1.44
CA VAL A 157 -8.37 6.53 -0.87
C VAL A 157 -7.66 6.89 0.42
N ILE A 158 -7.32 8.16 0.57
CA ILE A 158 -6.74 8.73 1.78
C ILE A 158 -7.71 9.83 2.26
N GLU A 159 -8.36 9.60 3.38
CA GLU A 159 -9.32 10.54 3.97
C GLU A 159 -8.69 11.29 5.13
N SER A 160 -8.81 12.59 5.12
CA SER A 160 -8.38 13.50 6.16
C SER A 160 -9.55 14.41 6.53
N THR A 161 -9.46 15.10 7.66
CA THR A 161 -10.48 16.06 8.14
C THR A 161 -10.83 17.14 7.10
N SER A 162 -9.87 17.51 6.24
CA SER A 162 -10.00 18.65 5.33
C SER A 162 -9.76 18.30 3.86
N SER A 163 -9.49 17.04 3.52
CA SER A 163 -9.19 16.66 2.16
C SER A 163 -9.38 15.16 1.94
N ARG A 164 -9.65 14.79 0.69
CA ARG A 164 -9.71 13.41 0.24
C ARG A 164 -8.84 13.28 -1.00
N TYR A 165 -7.95 12.30 -0.98
CA TYR A 165 -7.08 11.94 -2.09
C TYR A 165 -7.49 10.56 -2.58
N GLU A 166 -7.65 10.42 -3.89
CA GLU A 166 -7.94 9.14 -4.53
C GLU A 166 -6.89 8.89 -5.59
N PHE A 167 -6.20 7.77 -5.49
CA PHE A 167 -5.19 7.36 -6.44
C PHE A 167 -5.60 6.04 -7.10
N GLY A 168 -5.64 6.02 -8.42
CA GLY A 168 -5.94 4.85 -9.25
C GLY A 168 -4.92 4.67 -10.35
N GLY A 169 -4.77 3.45 -10.84
CA GLY A 169 -3.86 3.15 -11.93
C GLY A 169 -3.15 1.81 -11.80
N GLU A 170 -2.02 1.71 -12.49
CA GLU A 170 -1.18 0.51 -12.56
C GLU A 170 0.29 0.85 -12.31
N VAL A 171 0.96 0.00 -11.54
CA VAL A 171 2.40 0.06 -11.30
C VAL A 171 3.05 -1.15 -11.95
N ASP A 172 3.92 -0.96 -12.90
CA ASP A 172 4.80 -2.01 -13.43
C ASP A 172 6.02 -2.17 -12.50
N LEU A 173 6.00 -3.22 -11.70
CA LEU A 173 7.06 -3.54 -10.72
C LEU A 173 8.34 -4.05 -11.41
N GLY A 174 8.21 -4.64 -12.61
CA GLY A 174 9.35 -5.10 -13.42
C GLY A 174 10.01 -3.96 -14.18
N GLY A 175 9.21 -3.13 -14.83
CA GLY A 175 9.65 -1.96 -15.60
C GLY A 175 9.89 -0.72 -14.75
N ASN A 176 9.50 -0.74 -13.47
CA ASN A 176 9.60 0.36 -12.54
C ASN A 176 8.93 1.65 -13.07
N THR A 177 7.70 1.51 -13.59
CA THR A 177 6.89 2.60 -14.12
C THR A 177 5.53 2.65 -13.44
N LEU A 178 4.93 3.83 -13.42
CA LEU A 178 3.57 4.09 -12.93
C LEU A 178 2.77 4.75 -14.04
N ASP A 179 1.56 4.25 -14.26
CA ASP A 179 0.53 4.88 -15.07
C ASP A 179 -0.73 5.01 -14.22
N GLY A 180 -1.12 6.24 -13.88
CA GLY A 180 -2.22 6.45 -12.95
C GLY A 180 -2.65 7.90 -12.86
N GLU A 181 -3.77 8.09 -12.18
CA GLU A 181 -4.37 9.38 -11.93
C GLU A 181 -4.56 9.60 -10.41
N MET A 182 -4.53 10.85 -10.01
CA MET A 182 -4.84 11.26 -8.66
C MET A 182 -5.92 12.34 -8.68
N ILE A 183 -6.97 12.12 -7.89
CA ILE A 183 -8.04 13.09 -7.66
C ILE A 183 -7.87 13.65 -6.26
N VAL A 184 -7.87 14.98 -6.13
CA VAL A 184 -7.81 15.65 -4.85
C VAL A 184 -9.11 16.43 -4.65
N THR A 185 -9.84 16.10 -3.59
CA THR A 185 -11.06 16.81 -3.19
C THR A 185 -10.75 17.65 -1.95
N LEU A 186 -10.92 18.96 -2.08
CA LEU A 186 -10.74 19.91 -0.98
C LEU A 186 -12.09 20.50 -0.59
N PRO A 187 -12.35 20.78 0.69
CA PRO A 187 -13.54 21.50 1.09
C PRO A 187 -13.44 22.93 0.54
N VAL A 188 -14.47 23.35 -0.16
CA VAL A 188 -14.58 24.75 -0.57
C VAL A 188 -15.04 25.53 0.66
N SER A 189 -14.16 26.39 1.18
CA SER A 189 -14.53 27.33 2.23
C SER A 189 -15.54 28.34 1.67
N ASP A 190 -16.61 28.63 2.41
CA ASP A 190 -17.61 29.66 2.07
C ASP A 190 -17.01 31.07 1.87
N SER A 191 -15.70 31.21 2.13
CA SER A 191 -14.93 32.44 1.98
C SER A 191 -14.20 32.56 0.63
N LEU A 192 -14.36 31.62 -0.31
CA LEU A 192 -13.81 31.79 -1.65
C LEU A 192 -14.51 32.97 -2.34
N PRO A 193 -13.74 33.99 -2.79
CA PRO A 193 -14.33 35.10 -3.51
C PRO A 193 -15.04 34.57 -4.76
N TRP A 194 -16.23 35.10 -5.07
CA TRP A 194 -17.09 34.70 -6.20
C TRP A 194 -16.37 34.62 -7.56
N TYR A 195 -15.28 35.37 -7.74
CA TYR A 195 -14.49 35.37 -8.97
C TYR A 195 -13.59 34.14 -9.13
N ALA A 196 -13.33 33.37 -8.08
CA ALA A 196 -12.57 32.11 -8.19
C ALA A 196 -13.36 31.02 -8.95
N ALA A 197 -14.68 31.11 -8.98
CA ALA A 197 -15.56 30.22 -9.75
C ALA A 197 -15.48 30.43 -11.28
N TYR A 198 -14.81 31.48 -11.76
CA TYR A 198 -14.65 31.80 -13.18
C TYR A 198 -13.31 31.30 -13.78
N LEU A 199 -12.45 30.67 -12.98
CA LEU A 199 -11.13 30.18 -13.41
C LEU A 199 -11.05 28.66 -13.51
N ALA A 200 -12.18 27.95 -13.37
CA ALA A 200 -12.27 26.49 -13.54
C ALA A 200 -12.82 26.13 -14.92
#